data_3e88edb085554c7bd4f9a282e1a08fe4
#
_entry.id   3e88edb085554c7bd4f9a282e1a08fe4
#
_cell.length_a   1.000
_cell.length_b   1.000
_cell.length_c   1.000
_cell.angle_alpha   90.00
_cell.angle_beta   90.00
_cell.angle_gamma   90.00
#
_symmetry.space_group_name_H-M   'P 1'
#
loop_
_entity.id
_entity.type
_entity.pdbx_description
1 polymer ?
#
loop_
_entity_poly.entity_id
_entity_poly.type
_entity_poly.pdbx_seq_one_letter_code
_entity_poly.pdbx_strand_id
1 'polypeptide(L)'
;MNRLSLLPPGLYRICPRLPRRPARRAGRWASKLHSSVALILLATALPVEADVADTVAKVKPAVVGVGTFQPTGRPRANLLGTGFAVLDGRHVVSCAHIFAKPLDTEKKAVHAVFIGRDRQMAVRSARLVATDSARDLALLRIDGAPLPTLKLGDSARAREGWQLYFTGYPIGSILGLNASTHRAGLAAIVPIFTPMQSADQLNARTLKQARDAYEVFELDAIAYPGNSGSPVWHPETGEVLGVLNSVYVKGAKEAALSTPSGISYAIPVSYVHALLKRAALDAAEPNASEPNASE
;
A
#
# COMPACT_ATOMS: atom_id res chain seq x y z
N MET A 1 53.46 -51.91 21.23
CA MET A 1 54.68 -52.19 20.46
C MET A 1 55.26 -50.84 20.10
N ASN A 2 56.16 -50.35 20.97
CA ASN A 2 57.61 -50.14 20.77
C ASN A 2 57.95 -49.40 19.48
N ARG A 3 58.48 -48.17 19.54
CA ARG A 3 59.94 -48.01 19.77
C ARG A 3 60.26 -46.52 20.15
N LEU A 4 61.01 -46.44 21.23
CA LEU A 4 61.96 -45.33 21.55
C LEU A 4 63.14 -45.35 20.62
N SER A 5 63.78 -44.23 20.34
CA SER A 5 65.22 -44.02 20.19
C SER A 5 65.49 -42.51 20.20
N LEU A 6 66.01 -41.96 21.31
CA LEU A 6 67.43 -41.77 21.62
C LEU A 6 68.04 -40.52 20.96
N LEU A 7 68.23 -39.45 21.81
CA LEU A 7 69.11 -38.32 21.62
C LEU A 7 70.59 -38.70 21.80
N PRO A 8 71.51 -37.94 21.21
CA PRO A 8 72.89 -37.81 21.72
C PRO A 8 73.16 -36.39 22.20
N PRO A 9 74.16 -36.21 23.10
CA PRO A 9 74.43 -35.00 23.84
C PRO A 9 75.55 -34.15 23.23
N GLY A 10 75.46 -32.84 23.58
CA GLY A 10 76.62 -32.02 23.77
C GLY A 10 77.02 -31.11 22.62
N LEU A 11 76.90 -29.79 22.95
CA LEU A 11 77.97 -28.82 22.72
C LEU A 11 77.61 -27.48 23.33
N TYR A 12 78.36 -27.10 24.37
CA TYR A 12 78.44 -25.76 24.93
C TYR A 12 78.88 -24.77 23.87
N ARG A 13 78.15 -23.67 23.68
CA ARG A 13 78.63 -22.48 23.01
C ARG A 13 78.32 -21.21 23.79
N ILE A 14 79.38 -20.57 24.07
CA ILE A 14 79.69 -19.30 24.74
C ILE A 14 78.82 -18.16 24.16
N CYS A 15 78.17 -17.43 25.04
CA CYS A 15 77.52 -16.20 24.71
C CYS A 15 78.52 -15.04 24.51
N PRO A 16 78.50 -14.30 23.44
CA PRO A 16 79.12 -12.97 23.35
C PRO A 16 78.11 -11.88 23.79
N ARG A 17 78.60 -11.00 24.69
CA ARG A 17 77.88 -9.81 25.15
C ARG A 17 77.60 -8.89 23.96
N LEU A 18 76.33 -8.54 23.74
CA LEU A 18 75.92 -7.47 22.85
C LEU A 18 75.93 -6.07 23.54
N PRO A 19 76.34 -5.01 22.84
CA PRO A 19 76.48 -3.67 23.38
C PRO A 19 75.13 -3.02 23.63
N ARG A 20 75.04 -2.26 24.74
CA ARG A 20 73.89 -1.43 25.11
C ARG A 20 73.64 -0.32 24.07
N ARG A 21 72.50 -0.36 23.40
CA ARG A 21 72.01 0.77 22.56
C ARG A 21 71.39 1.87 23.44
N PRO A 22 71.59 3.17 23.11
CA PRO A 22 71.05 4.26 23.86
C PRO A 22 69.54 4.37 23.70
N ALA A 23 68.84 4.80 24.78
CA ALA A 23 67.43 5.06 24.82
C ALA A 23 67.05 6.13 23.81
N ARG A 24 66.32 5.75 22.75
CA ARG A 24 65.66 6.71 21.86
C ARG A 24 64.42 7.24 22.56
N ARG A 25 64.37 8.55 22.75
CA ARG A 25 63.18 9.32 23.15
C ARG A 25 61.97 8.88 22.33
N ALA A 26 60.97 8.32 22.97
CA ALA A 26 59.65 8.09 22.38
C ALA A 26 58.99 9.47 22.17
N GLY A 27 59.13 9.97 20.92
CA GLY A 27 58.49 11.24 20.52
C GLY A 27 57.01 11.03 20.29
N ARG A 28 56.25 11.93 20.80
CA ARG A 28 54.89 12.49 20.60
C ARG A 28 54.08 12.08 19.35
N TRP A 29 54.05 10.81 18.96
CA TRP A 29 53.26 10.36 17.80
C TRP A 29 52.04 9.53 18.18
N ALA A 30 51.87 9.18 19.46
CA ALA A 30 50.75 8.32 19.91
C ALA A 30 49.40 9.06 20.05
N SER A 31 49.38 10.41 20.09
CA SER A 31 48.14 11.15 20.31
C SER A 31 47.35 11.50 19.08
N LYS A 32 47.91 11.31 17.86
CA LYS A 32 47.21 11.61 16.61
C LYS A 32 46.45 10.41 15.98
N LEU A 33 46.81 9.18 16.37
CA LEU A 33 46.09 8.00 15.85
C LEU A 33 44.74 7.77 16.52
N HIS A 34 44.55 8.17 17.78
CA HIS A 34 43.30 7.94 18.51
C HIS A 34 42.15 8.86 18.05
N SER A 35 42.47 10.07 17.55
CA SER A 35 41.45 11.01 17.06
C SER A 35 40.90 10.62 15.68
N SER A 36 41.71 9.94 14.86
CA SER A 36 41.26 9.53 13.52
C SER A 36 40.37 8.27 13.54
N VAL A 37 40.56 7.37 14.50
CA VAL A 37 39.71 6.16 14.66
C VAL A 37 38.35 6.53 15.25
N ALA A 38 38.27 7.51 16.16
CA ALA A 38 37.00 7.99 16.72
C ALA A 38 36.13 8.72 15.67
N LEU A 39 36.75 9.40 14.69
CA LEU A 39 36.00 10.10 13.62
C LEU A 39 35.46 9.15 12.56
N ILE A 40 36.10 8.00 12.32
CA ILE A 40 35.64 6.99 11.38
C ILE A 40 34.47 6.16 11.93
N LEU A 41 34.40 5.96 13.24
CA LEU A 41 33.29 5.25 13.91
C LEU A 41 32.00 6.07 13.99
N LEU A 42 32.05 7.40 13.84
CA LEU A 42 30.86 8.26 13.82
C LEU A 42 30.20 8.37 12.44
N ALA A 43 30.89 7.92 11.38
CA ALA A 43 30.42 8.04 10.00
C ALA A 43 29.62 6.82 9.49
N THR A 44 29.46 5.77 10.29
CA THR A 44 28.73 4.55 9.89
C THR A 44 27.41 4.37 10.65
N ALA A 45 26.71 5.46 10.98
CA ALA A 45 25.28 5.38 11.23
C ALA A 45 24.60 5.09 9.87
N LEU A 46 24.62 3.82 9.46
CA LEU A 46 23.78 3.38 8.35
C LEU A 46 22.34 3.78 8.67
N PRO A 47 21.62 4.40 7.73
CA PRO A 47 20.19 4.64 7.93
C PRO A 47 19.57 3.27 8.25
N VAL A 48 18.94 3.15 9.40
CA VAL A 48 18.10 2.00 9.72
C VAL A 48 16.99 2.05 8.68
N GLU A 49 17.08 1.17 7.69
CA GLU A 49 16.03 0.99 6.72
C GLU A 49 14.75 0.65 7.50
N ALA A 50 13.71 1.46 7.36
CA ALA A 50 12.47 1.24 8.09
C ALA A 50 11.96 -0.16 7.77
N ASP A 51 11.79 -1.00 8.78
CA ASP A 51 11.26 -2.35 8.58
C ASP A 51 9.84 -2.22 8.01
N VAL A 52 9.61 -2.89 6.89
CA VAL A 52 8.29 -2.96 6.25
C VAL A 52 7.23 -3.47 7.23
N ALA A 53 7.59 -4.34 8.17
CA ALA A 53 6.68 -4.82 9.21
C ALA A 53 6.16 -3.68 10.10
N ASP A 54 7.01 -2.71 10.45
CA ASP A 54 6.61 -1.52 11.21
C ASP A 54 5.65 -0.63 10.39
N THR A 55 5.91 -0.49 9.10
CA THR A 55 5.01 0.25 8.19
C THR A 55 3.68 -0.46 8.02
N VAL A 56 3.67 -1.79 7.89
CA VAL A 56 2.44 -2.60 7.89
C VAL A 56 1.62 -2.39 9.17
N ALA A 57 2.28 -2.36 10.34
CA ALA A 57 1.60 -2.13 11.60
C ALA A 57 0.92 -0.76 11.69
N LYS A 58 1.47 0.27 11.01
CA LYS A 58 0.90 1.62 10.92
C LYS A 58 -0.22 1.70 9.89
N VAL A 59 -0.10 1.01 8.76
CA VAL A 59 -1.07 1.06 7.64
C VAL A 59 -2.34 0.28 7.96
N LYS A 60 -2.22 -0.95 8.48
CA LYS A 60 -3.37 -1.86 8.70
C LYS A 60 -4.52 -1.26 9.49
N PRO A 61 -4.33 -0.49 10.57
CA PRO A 61 -5.44 0.06 11.35
C PRO A 61 -6.33 1.04 10.59
N ALA A 62 -5.83 1.65 9.51
CA ALA A 62 -6.57 2.57 8.65
C ALA A 62 -7.31 1.87 7.51
N VAL A 63 -7.03 0.57 7.27
CA VAL A 63 -7.65 -0.21 6.18
C VAL A 63 -8.89 -0.91 6.70
N VAL A 64 -9.97 -0.81 5.96
CA VAL A 64 -11.29 -1.30 6.34
C VAL A 64 -11.91 -2.12 5.21
N GLY A 65 -12.77 -3.06 5.57
CA GLY A 65 -13.65 -3.69 4.59
C GLY A 65 -14.78 -2.74 4.20
N VAL A 66 -15.24 -2.81 2.95
CA VAL A 66 -16.40 -2.05 2.49
C VAL A 66 -17.41 -2.96 1.81
N GLY A 67 -18.68 -2.56 1.88
CA GLY A 67 -19.76 -3.34 1.28
C GLY A 67 -21.15 -2.89 1.73
N THR A 68 -22.05 -3.83 1.97
CA THR A 68 -23.43 -3.55 2.39
C THR A 68 -23.78 -4.27 3.69
N PHE A 69 -24.65 -3.64 4.48
CA PHE A 69 -25.24 -4.24 5.68
C PHE A 69 -26.75 -4.18 5.58
N GLN A 70 -27.42 -5.29 5.86
CA GLN A 70 -28.86 -5.44 5.85
C GLN A 70 -29.31 -6.12 7.15
N PRO A 71 -30.01 -5.42 8.06
CA PRO A 71 -30.35 -5.96 9.38
C PRO A 71 -31.11 -7.29 9.33
N THR A 72 -31.96 -7.49 8.35
CA THR A 72 -32.78 -8.69 8.12
C THR A 72 -32.18 -9.66 7.11
N GLY A 73 -31.02 -9.33 6.52
CA GLY A 73 -30.34 -10.14 5.50
C GLY A 73 -29.74 -11.43 6.06
N ARG A 74 -29.53 -12.38 5.16
CA ARG A 74 -28.78 -13.61 5.45
C ARG A 74 -27.82 -13.86 4.26
N PRO A 75 -26.55 -13.53 4.41
CA PRO A 75 -25.88 -12.89 5.56
C PRO A 75 -26.30 -11.41 5.75
N ARG A 76 -26.20 -10.89 6.98
CA ARG A 76 -26.46 -9.48 7.26
C ARG A 76 -25.39 -8.56 6.69
N ALA A 77 -24.15 -8.97 6.71
CA ALA A 77 -22.99 -8.26 6.23
C ALA A 77 -22.50 -8.90 4.92
N ASN A 78 -22.31 -8.08 3.90
CA ASN A 78 -21.76 -8.51 2.62
C ASN A 78 -20.53 -7.67 2.31
N LEU A 79 -19.35 -8.24 2.52
CA LEU A 79 -18.07 -7.61 2.21
C LEU A 79 -17.83 -7.69 0.70
N LEU A 80 -17.68 -6.57 0.05
CA LEU A 80 -17.54 -6.45 -1.40
C LEU A 80 -16.14 -6.01 -1.83
N GLY A 81 -15.40 -5.32 -0.95
CA GLY A 81 -14.09 -4.80 -1.25
C GLY A 81 -13.39 -4.20 -0.05
N THR A 82 -12.38 -3.44 -0.32
CA THR A 82 -11.51 -2.76 0.63
C THR A 82 -11.67 -1.25 0.51
N GLY A 83 -11.42 -0.53 1.59
CA GLY A 83 -11.26 0.92 1.62
C GLY A 83 -10.21 1.31 2.64
N PHE A 84 -9.88 2.58 2.70
CA PHE A 84 -8.95 3.11 3.70
C PHE A 84 -9.35 4.53 4.12
N ALA A 85 -9.12 4.82 5.40
CA ALA A 85 -9.48 6.09 5.99
C ALA A 85 -8.46 7.19 5.67
N VAL A 86 -8.97 8.38 5.37
CA VAL A 86 -8.20 9.59 5.03
C VAL A 86 -8.75 10.82 5.76
N LEU A 87 -8.07 11.95 5.61
CA LEU A 87 -8.49 13.26 6.15
C LEU A 87 -8.70 13.20 7.67
N ASP A 88 -9.94 13.39 8.10
CA ASP A 88 -10.39 13.42 9.49
C ASP A 88 -10.67 12.02 10.10
N GLY A 89 -10.34 10.95 9.38
CA GLY A 89 -10.61 9.58 9.80
C GLY A 89 -12.08 9.14 9.70
N ARG A 90 -12.95 10.00 9.17
CA ARG A 90 -14.35 9.69 8.86
C ARG A 90 -14.62 9.58 7.37
N HIS A 91 -13.64 9.86 6.54
CA HIS A 91 -13.70 9.69 5.10
C HIS A 91 -12.95 8.42 4.70
N VAL A 92 -13.58 7.60 3.87
CA VAL A 92 -13.02 6.33 3.38
C VAL A 92 -12.99 6.34 1.86
N VAL A 93 -11.83 6.14 1.29
CA VAL A 93 -11.62 5.99 -0.16
C VAL A 93 -11.77 4.51 -0.52
N SER A 94 -12.42 4.24 -1.67
CA SER A 94 -12.58 2.89 -2.24
C SER A 94 -12.84 2.98 -3.74
N CYS A 95 -13.16 1.83 -4.39
CA CYS A 95 -13.58 1.79 -5.79
C CYS A 95 -15.09 2.03 -5.94
N ALA A 96 -15.50 2.75 -7.00
CA ALA A 96 -16.90 3.10 -7.24
C ALA A 96 -17.76 1.89 -7.63
N HIS A 97 -17.20 0.93 -8.39
CA HIS A 97 -17.94 -0.27 -8.83
C HIS A 97 -18.50 -1.11 -7.67
N ILE A 98 -17.89 -1.01 -6.46
CA ILE A 98 -18.36 -1.69 -5.26
C ILE A 98 -19.77 -1.22 -4.86
N PHE A 99 -20.08 0.05 -5.15
CA PHE A 99 -21.32 0.73 -4.79
C PHE A 99 -22.29 0.92 -5.98
N ALA A 100 -21.99 0.34 -7.14
CA ALA A 100 -22.76 0.53 -8.36
C ALA A 100 -24.16 -0.12 -8.31
N LYS A 101 -24.34 -1.15 -7.49
CA LYS A 101 -25.65 -1.80 -7.33
C LYS A 101 -26.52 -0.96 -6.39
N PRO A 102 -27.78 -0.66 -6.79
CA PRO A 102 -28.73 0.01 -5.91
C PRO A 102 -28.92 -0.76 -4.61
N LEU A 103 -29.10 -0.02 -3.52
CA LEU A 103 -29.42 -0.60 -2.22
C LEU A 103 -30.89 -1.04 -2.19
N ASP A 104 -31.17 -2.18 -1.58
CA ASP A 104 -32.53 -2.63 -1.27
C ASP A 104 -33.02 -1.85 -0.03
N THR A 105 -33.60 -0.67 -0.30
CA THR A 105 -34.11 0.24 0.74
C THR A 105 -35.30 -0.30 1.49
N GLU A 106 -36.13 -1.15 0.86
CA GLU A 106 -37.26 -1.84 1.51
C GLU A 106 -36.79 -2.73 2.64
N LYS A 107 -35.65 -3.41 2.42
CA LYS A 107 -35.00 -4.25 3.45
C LYS A 107 -34.00 -3.48 4.32
N LYS A 108 -34.03 -2.14 4.27
CA LYS A 108 -33.14 -1.27 5.04
C LYS A 108 -31.66 -1.56 4.83
N ALA A 109 -31.28 -1.94 3.59
CA ALA A 109 -29.90 -2.10 3.23
C ALA A 109 -29.17 -0.75 3.21
N VAL A 110 -27.95 -0.73 3.73
CA VAL A 110 -27.09 0.46 3.75
C VAL A 110 -25.69 0.09 3.28
N HIS A 111 -24.96 1.05 2.72
CA HIS A 111 -23.52 0.90 2.58
C HIS A 111 -22.90 0.84 3.96
N ALA A 112 -21.87 0.02 4.10
CA ALA A 112 -21.23 -0.22 5.38
C ALA A 112 -19.73 -0.35 5.26
N VAL A 113 -19.06 0.05 6.35
CA VAL A 113 -17.64 -0.14 6.58
C VAL A 113 -17.48 -1.15 7.71
N PHE A 114 -16.61 -2.12 7.50
CA PHE A 114 -16.31 -3.21 8.42
C PHE A 114 -14.94 -2.97 9.03
N ILE A 115 -14.89 -2.82 10.36
CA ILE A 115 -13.71 -2.42 11.12
C ILE A 115 -13.36 -3.52 12.12
N GLY A 116 -12.08 -3.83 12.26
CA GLY A 116 -11.64 -4.85 13.22
C GLY A 116 -11.27 -6.17 12.55
N ARG A 117 -11.29 -7.24 13.36
CA ARG A 117 -10.86 -8.59 12.93
C ARG A 117 -11.88 -9.62 13.38
N ASP A 118 -12.19 -10.57 12.52
CA ASP A 118 -12.99 -11.75 12.82
C ASP A 118 -14.23 -11.47 13.70
N ARG A 119 -14.28 -12.04 14.90
CA ARG A 119 -15.41 -11.93 15.85
C ARG A 119 -15.53 -10.56 16.51
N GLN A 120 -14.49 -9.72 16.43
CA GLN A 120 -14.46 -8.34 16.97
C GLN A 120 -14.76 -7.30 15.90
N MET A 121 -15.44 -7.69 14.84
CA MET A 121 -15.82 -6.81 13.76
C MET A 121 -16.93 -5.84 14.20
N ALA A 122 -16.67 -4.55 14.05
CA ALA A 122 -17.68 -3.49 14.12
C ALA A 122 -18.17 -3.15 12.72
N VAL A 123 -19.48 -2.97 12.58
CA VAL A 123 -20.11 -2.47 11.35
C VAL A 123 -20.55 -1.03 11.58
N ARG A 124 -20.15 -0.13 10.69
CA ARG A 124 -20.61 1.26 10.69
C ARG A 124 -21.29 1.56 9.37
N SER A 125 -22.42 2.26 9.45
CA SER A 125 -23.08 2.78 8.27
C SER A 125 -22.19 3.80 7.56
N ALA A 126 -22.23 3.78 6.25
CA ALA A 126 -21.48 4.70 5.41
C ALA A 126 -22.40 5.36 4.41
N ARG A 127 -22.13 6.61 4.10
CA ARG A 127 -22.83 7.38 3.07
C ARG A 127 -21.86 7.70 1.95
N LEU A 128 -22.25 7.44 0.71
CA LEU A 128 -21.50 7.85 -0.46
C LEU A 128 -21.53 9.38 -0.58
N VAL A 129 -20.35 10.01 -0.58
CA VAL A 129 -20.18 11.47 -0.63
C VAL A 129 -19.91 11.94 -2.04
N ALA A 130 -18.99 11.25 -2.73
CA ALA A 130 -18.60 11.59 -4.09
C ALA A 130 -18.15 10.35 -4.84
N THR A 131 -18.27 10.38 -6.17
CA THR A 131 -17.77 9.34 -7.06
C THR A 131 -17.04 9.94 -8.25
N ASP A 132 -16.05 9.22 -8.74
CA ASP A 132 -15.45 9.41 -10.05
C ASP A 132 -15.62 8.12 -10.85
N SER A 133 -16.75 7.99 -11.53
CA SER A 133 -17.05 6.77 -12.30
C SER A 133 -16.10 6.54 -13.48
N ALA A 134 -15.49 7.60 -14.02
CA ALA A 134 -14.52 7.49 -15.10
C ALA A 134 -13.22 6.82 -14.63
N ARG A 135 -12.82 7.05 -13.37
CA ARG A 135 -11.62 6.50 -12.75
C ARG A 135 -11.93 5.46 -11.68
N ASP A 136 -13.20 5.08 -11.56
CA ASP A 136 -13.66 4.06 -10.61
C ASP A 136 -13.26 4.35 -9.14
N LEU A 137 -13.38 5.61 -8.70
CA LEU A 137 -13.12 6.02 -7.34
C LEU A 137 -14.40 6.42 -6.61
N ALA A 138 -14.47 6.10 -5.32
CA ALA A 138 -15.55 6.50 -4.43
C ALA A 138 -15.02 7.07 -3.12
N LEU A 139 -15.70 8.06 -2.59
CA LEU A 139 -15.50 8.64 -1.27
C LEU A 139 -16.75 8.39 -0.43
N LEU A 140 -16.57 7.72 0.70
CA LEU A 140 -17.62 7.50 1.68
C LEU A 140 -17.36 8.32 2.93
N ARG A 141 -18.42 8.65 3.66
CA ARG A 141 -18.36 9.20 5.02
C ARG A 141 -18.98 8.22 5.99
N ILE A 142 -18.29 7.98 7.09
CA ILE A 142 -18.73 7.11 8.18
C ILE A 142 -19.08 7.93 9.41
N ASP A 143 -20.00 7.41 10.22
CA ASP A 143 -20.36 7.98 11.50
C ASP A 143 -19.48 7.41 12.63
N GLY A 144 -19.50 8.12 13.78
CA GLY A 144 -18.83 7.70 15.00
C GLY A 144 -17.38 8.20 15.14
N ALA A 145 -16.58 7.52 15.95
CA ALA A 145 -15.21 7.92 16.23
C ALA A 145 -14.32 7.87 14.98
N PRO A 146 -13.37 8.80 14.80
CA PRO A 146 -12.44 8.77 13.68
C PRO A 146 -11.58 7.52 13.71
N LEU A 147 -11.24 7.02 12.52
CA LEU A 147 -10.27 5.94 12.32
C LEU A 147 -8.84 6.51 12.20
N PRO A 148 -7.81 5.73 12.46
CA PRO A 148 -6.47 6.04 11.99
C PRO A 148 -6.49 6.33 10.49
N THR A 149 -5.67 7.25 10.03
CA THR A 149 -5.69 7.70 8.63
C THR A 149 -4.38 7.37 7.91
N LEU A 150 -4.44 7.18 6.60
CA LEU A 150 -3.29 7.12 5.74
C LEU A 150 -3.02 8.48 5.11
N LYS A 151 -1.74 8.81 5.01
CA LYS A 151 -1.28 9.97 4.27
C LYS A 151 -1.32 9.64 2.78
N LEU A 152 -1.95 10.50 2.00
CA LEU A 152 -1.88 10.45 0.54
C LEU A 152 -0.55 11.06 0.09
N GLY A 153 0.22 10.30 -0.67
CA GLY A 153 1.49 10.72 -1.21
C GLY A 153 1.35 11.49 -2.53
N ASP A 154 2.44 11.54 -3.26
CA ASP A 154 2.50 12.12 -4.60
C ASP A 154 2.79 11.03 -5.64
N SER A 155 1.76 10.64 -6.40
CA SER A 155 1.90 9.60 -7.44
C SER A 155 2.80 10.03 -8.62
N ALA A 156 3.04 11.33 -8.82
CA ALA A 156 3.97 11.80 -9.86
C ALA A 156 5.43 11.43 -9.55
N ARG A 157 5.75 11.11 -8.30
CA ARG A 157 7.07 10.65 -7.88
C ARG A 157 7.28 9.15 -8.08
N ALA A 158 6.21 8.38 -8.34
CA ALA A 158 6.31 6.94 -8.53
C ALA A 158 7.14 6.62 -9.78
N ARG A 159 7.97 5.59 -9.69
CA ARG A 159 8.83 5.14 -10.80
C ARG A 159 8.67 3.64 -11.01
N GLU A 160 8.68 3.23 -12.25
CA GLU A 160 8.76 1.83 -12.64
C GLU A 160 9.97 1.15 -11.99
N GLY A 161 9.79 -0.08 -11.55
CA GLY A 161 10.77 -0.82 -10.76
C GLY A 161 10.68 -0.61 -9.24
N TRP A 162 9.85 0.35 -8.76
CA TRP A 162 9.65 0.51 -7.33
C TRP A 162 8.94 -0.70 -6.72
N GLN A 163 9.42 -1.09 -5.55
CA GLN A 163 8.73 -2.04 -4.70
C GLN A 163 7.63 -1.30 -3.92
N LEU A 164 6.39 -1.68 -4.12
CA LEU A 164 5.22 -1.17 -3.42
C LEU A 164 4.54 -2.30 -2.64
N TYR A 165 3.60 -1.93 -1.79
CA TYR A 165 2.75 -2.86 -1.07
C TYR A 165 1.29 -2.41 -1.17
N PHE A 166 0.37 -3.37 -1.10
CA PHE A 166 -1.05 -3.05 -0.91
C PHE A 166 -1.63 -3.89 0.22
N THR A 167 -2.63 -3.33 0.91
CA THR A 167 -3.25 -3.98 2.06
C THR A 167 -4.76 -3.99 1.87
N GLY A 168 -5.38 -5.16 1.96
CA GLY A 168 -6.81 -5.31 1.75
C GLY A 168 -7.38 -6.61 2.28
N TYR A 169 -8.62 -6.91 1.89
CA TYR A 169 -9.38 -8.09 2.32
C TYR A 169 -9.61 -9.05 1.15
N PRO A 170 -8.59 -9.83 0.75
CA PRO A 170 -8.75 -10.79 -0.34
C PRO A 170 -9.79 -11.83 0.06
N ILE A 171 -10.73 -12.12 -0.86
CA ILE A 171 -11.75 -13.16 -0.69
C ILE A 171 -12.44 -13.08 0.69
N GLY A 172 -12.71 -11.85 1.15
CA GLY A 172 -13.02 -11.51 2.55
C GLY A 172 -14.14 -12.30 3.22
N SER A 173 -15.14 -12.78 2.46
CA SER A 173 -16.20 -13.64 3.00
C SER A 173 -15.73 -15.07 3.33
N ILE A 174 -14.61 -15.52 2.76
CA ILE A 174 -14.09 -16.89 2.90
C ILE A 174 -12.93 -16.92 3.91
N LEU A 175 -12.01 -15.95 3.81
CA LEU A 175 -10.81 -15.93 4.66
C LEU A 175 -10.99 -15.19 5.99
N GLY A 176 -12.20 -14.68 6.25
CA GLY A 176 -12.48 -13.83 7.40
C GLY A 176 -12.02 -12.39 7.19
N LEU A 177 -12.35 -11.52 8.16
CA LEU A 177 -12.02 -10.09 8.12
C LEU A 177 -10.60 -9.83 8.65
N ASN A 178 -9.62 -10.41 7.99
CA ASN A 178 -8.21 -10.19 8.27
C ASN A 178 -7.56 -9.46 7.09
N ALA A 179 -7.19 -8.21 7.30
CA ALA A 179 -6.46 -7.46 6.28
C ALA A 179 -5.11 -8.13 5.99
N SER A 180 -4.87 -8.46 4.73
CA SER A 180 -3.63 -9.05 4.25
C SER A 180 -2.82 -8.01 3.50
N THR A 181 -1.50 -8.01 3.71
CA THR A 181 -0.57 -7.14 2.98
C THR A 181 0.17 -7.98 1.95
N HIS A 182 0.20 -7.47 0.72
CA HIS A 182 0.85 -8.09 -0.41
C HIS A 182 1.96 -7.18 -0.94
N ARG A 183 3.04 -7.78 -1.40
CA ARG A 183 4.09 -7.09 -2.13
C ARG A 183 3.68 -6.92 -3.59
N ALA A 184 4.02 -5.78 -4.20
CA ALA A 184 3.73 -5.48 -5.60
C ALA A 184 4.89 -4.69 -6.21
N GLY A 185 5.38 -5.12 -7.38
CA GLY A 185 6.31 -4.31 -8.18
C GLY A 185 5.53 -3.33 -9.05
N LEU A 186 5.94 -2.06 -9.10
CA LEU A 186 5.43 -1.13 -10.12
C LEU A 186 6.10 -1.47 -11.44
N ALA A 187 5.40 -2.25 -12.27
CA ALA A 187 5.94 -2.78 -13.52
C ALA A 187 5.95 -1.72 -14.64
N ALA A 188 4.86 -0.94 -14.76
CA ALA A 188 4.73 0.12 -15.76
C ALA A 188 3.73 1.19 -15.32
N ILE A 189 3.86 2.38 -15.94
CA ILE A 189 2.87 3.47 -15.87
C ILE A 189 2.29 3.60 -17.26
N VAL A 190 1.04 3.19 -17.45
CA VAL A 190 0.42 3.02 -18.77
C VAL A 190 -0.92 3.74 -18.87
N PRO A 191 -1.27 4.28 -20.05
CA PRO A 191 -2.61 4.78 -20.27
C PRO A 191 -3.61 3.61 -20.29
N ILE A 192 -4.71 3.78 -19.56
CA ILE A 192 -5.79 2.79 -19.59
C ILE A 192 -6.65 3.03 -20.82
N PHE A 193 -6.61 2.08 -21.74
CA PHE A 193 -7.56 2.00 -22.85
C PHE A 193 -7.84 0.54 -23.18
N THR A 194 -9.04 0.30 -23.70
CA THR A 194 -9.36 -1.05 -24.18
C THR A 194 -8.69 -1.25 -25.55
N PRO A 195 -7.73 -2.19 -25.68
CA PRO A 195 -7.13 -2.46 -26.97
C PRO A 195 -8.21 -2.83 -27.99
N MET A 196 -8.20 -2.16 -29.14
CA MET A 196 -9.03 -2.51 -30.27
C MET A 196 -8.41 -3.71 -30.97
N GLN A 197 -9.21 -4.77 -31.15
CA GLN A 197 -8.72 -5.97 -31.83
C GLN A 197 -8.86 -5.89 -33.34
N SER A 198 -9.63 -4.92 -33.86
CA SER A 198 -9.80 -4.65 -35.29
C SER A 198 -10.14 -3.18 -35.56
N ALA A 199 -9.86 -2.71 -36.79
CA ALA A 199 -10.19 -1.36 -37.23
C ALA A 199 -11.70 -1.07 -37.24
N ASP A 200 -12.52 -2.10 -37.35
CA ASP A 200 -14.01 -1.99 -37.38
C ASP A 200 -14.58 -1.58 -36.01
N GLN A 201 -13.77 -1.66 -34.95
CA GLN A 201 -14.14 -1.19 -33.61
C GLN A 201 -13.90 0.31 -33.40
N LEU A 202 -13.34 1.01 -34.39
CA LEU A 202 -13.17 2.45 -34.41
C LEU A 202 -14.53 3.15 -34.58
N ASN A 203 -15.18 3.43 -33.47
CA ASN A 203 -16.40 4.25 -33.45
C ASN A 203 -16.19 5.49 -32.55
N ALA A 204 -17.13 6.42 -32.63
CA ALA A 204 -17.05 7.69 -31.88
C ALA A 204 -16.88 7.47 -30.37
N ARG A 205 -17.40 6.37 -29.83
CA ARG A 205 -17.29 6.02 -28.39
C ARG A 205 -15.87 5.57 -28.04
N THR A 206 -15.24 4.73 -28.86
CA THR A 206 -13.87 4.25 -28.65
C THR A 206 -12.84 5.37 -28.86
N LEU A 207 -13.09 6.28 -29.81
CA LEU A 207 -12.28 7.50 -29.98
C LEU A 207 -12.40 8.44 -28.78
N LYS A 208 -13.59 8.59 -28.20
CA LYS A 208 -13.78 9.34 -26.97
C LYS A 208 -13.05 8.69 -25.80
N GLN A 209 -13.15 7.38 -25.63
CA GLN A 209 -12.42 6.65 -24.59
C GLN A 209 -10.90 6.79 -24.73
N ALA A 210 -10.35 6.82 -25.94
CA ALA A 210 -8.94 7.05 -26.18
C ALA A 210 -8.50 8.49 -25.84
N ARG A 211 -9.38 9.47 -26.04
CA ARG A 211 -9.12 10.87 -25.65
C ARG A 211 -9.18 11.09 -24.13
N ASP A 212 -10.04 10.33 -23.45
CA ASP A 212 -10.25 10.40 -22.00
C ASP A 212 -9.36 9.38 -21.26
N ALA A 213 -8.37 8.79 -21.94
CA ALA A 213 -7.40 7.87 -21.35
C ALA A 213 -6.65 8.55 -20.20
N TYR A 214 -6.51 7.84 -19.10
CA TYR A 214 -5.74 8.29 -17.94
C TYR A 214 -4.71 7.22 -17.56
N GLU A 215 -3.62 7.65 -16.94
CA GLU A 215 -2.56 6.74 -16.53
C GLU A 215 -3.00 5.90 -15.33
N VAL A 216 -2.57 4.64 -15.33
CA VAL A 216 -2.68 3.70 -14.22
C VAL A 216 -1.33 3.05 -13.95
N PHE A 217 -1.14 2.59 -12.74
CA PHE A 217 -0.02 1.76 -12.35
C PHE A 217 -0.32 0.30 -12.68
N GLU A 218 0.49 -0.30 -13.54
CA GLU A 218 0.52 -1.74 -13.73
C GLU A 218 1.42 -2.36 -12.66
N LEU A 219 0.89 -3.32 -11.94
CA LEU A 219 1.56 -3.95 -10.81
C LEU A 219 1.84 -5.42 -11.12
N ASP A 220 3.09 -5.84 -10.92
CA ASP A 220 3.46 -7.26 -10.84
C ASP A 220 3.00 -7.82 -9.50
N ALA A 221 1.74 -8.17 -9.44
CA ALA A 221 1.10 -8.74 -8.27
C ALA A 221 -0.27 -9.35 -8.62
N ILE A 222 -0.68 -10.35 -7.86
CA ILE A 222 -2.01 -10.96 -7.97
C ILE A 222 -2.97 -10.22 -7.04
N ALA A 223 -4.01 -9.60 -7.59
CA ALA A 223 -5.13 -9.05 -6.84
C ALA A 223 -6.33 -10.00 -6.89
N TYR A 224 -6.79 -10.44 -5.73
CA TYR A 224 -7.97 -11.27 -5.59
C TYR A 224 -9.25 -10.42 -5.44
N PRO A 225 -10.44 -10.97 -5.76
CA PRO A 225 -11.71 -10.33 -5.42
C PRO A 225 -11.76 -9.92 -3.95
N GLY A 226 -12.19 -8.69 -3.68
CA GLY A 226 -12.14 -8.09 -2.34
C GLY A 226 -10.94 -7.16 -2.12
N ASN A 227 -9.89 -7.25 -2.91
CA ASN A 227 -8.77 -6.29 -2.87
C ASN A 227 -9.08 -4.96 -3.57
N SER A 228 -10.14 -4.86 -4.39
CA SER A 228 -10.57 -3.58 -4.99
C SER A 228 -10.73 -2.51 -3.91
N GLY A 229 -10.11 -1.34 -4.10
CA GLY A 229 -10.11 -0.24 -3.16
C GLY A 229 -8.98 -0.29 -2.11
N SER A 230 -8.09 -1.28 -2.15
CA SER A 230 -6.91 -1.34 -1.27
C SER A 230 -5.96 -0.17 -1.52
N PRO A 231 -5.40 0.46 -0.47
CA PRO A 231 -4.32 1.41 -0.65
C PRO A 231 -3.08 0.69 -1.17
N VAL A 232 -2.45 1.24 -2.20
CA VAL A 232 -1.10 0.87 -2.67
C VAL A 232 -0.13 1.89 -2.10
N TRP A 233 0.86 1.45 -1.32
CA TRP A 233 1.67 2.33 -0.49
C TRP A 233 3.17 2.04 -0.58
N HIS A 234 3.97 3.07 -0.28
CA HIS A 234 5.43 3.01 -0.29
C HIS A 234 5.96 2.35 1.00
N PRO A 235 6.89 1.37 0.91
CA PRO A 235 7.34 0.56 2.06
C PRO A 235 7.97 1.34 3.20
N GLU A 236 8.70 2.39 2.91
CA GLU A 236 9.41 3.17 3.94
C GLU A 236 8.51 4.20 4.61
N THR A 237 7.65 4.87 3.84
CA THR A 237 6.87 6.01 4.34
C THR A 237 5.43 5.64 4.73
N GLY A 238 4.88 4.55 4.18
CA GLY A 238 3.46 4.20 4.31
C GLY A 238 2.53 5.13 3.54
N GLU A 239 3.06 6.08 2.76
CA GLU A 239 2.27 7.00 1.94
C GLU A 239 1.55 6.24 0.82
N VAL A 240 0.28 6.53 0.64
CA VAL A 240 -0.53 5.92 -0.41
C VAL A 240 -0.20 6.58 -1.75
N LEU A 241 0.18 5.78 -2.73
CA LEU A 241 0.50 6.21 -4.09
C LEU A 241 -0.57 5.83 -5.11
N GLY A 242 -1.44 4.87 -4.75
CA GLY A 242 -2.53 4.45 -5.63
C GLY A 242 -3.64 3.69 -4.90
N VAL A 243 -4.72 3.42 -5.63
CA VAL A 243 -5.88 2.63 -5.19
C VAL A 243 -5.99 1.42 -6.09
N LEU A 244 -5.88 0.22 -5.53
CA LEU A 244 -5.93 -1.03 -6.29
C LEU A 244 -7.31 -1.23 -6.92
N ASN A 245 -7.32 -1.55 -8.22
CA ASN A 245 -8.52 -1.87 -8.96
C ASN A 245 -8.37 -3.26 -9.62
N SER A 246 -9.08 -4.25 -9.10
CA SER A 246 -9.03 -5.62 -9.61
C SER A 246 -9.97 -5.90 -10.80
N VAL A 247 -10.75 -4.92 -11.23
CA VAL A 247 -11.77 -5.10 -12.30
C VAL A 247 -11.17 -5.02 -13.70
N TYR A 248 -10.01 -4.38 -13.86
CA TYR A 248 -9.38 -4.24 -15.16
C TYR A 248 -8.75 -5.55 -15.70
N VAL A 249 -8.67 -6.59 -14.90
CA VAL A 249 -8.27 -7.92 -15.40
C VAL A 249 -9.45 -8.49 -16.21
N LYS A 250 -9.29 -8.52 -17.53
CA LYS A 250 -10.30 -9.06 -18.46
C LYS A 250 -10.60 -10.52 -18.15
N GLY A 251 -11.84 -10.79 -17.77
CA GLY A 251 -12.35 -12.14 -17.56
C GLY A 251 -13.46 -12.19 -16.52
N ALA A 252 -14.24 -13.25 -16.53
CA ALA A 252 -15.22 -13.51 -15.49
C ALA A 252 -14.51 -13.61 -14.13
N LYS A 253 -15.15 -13.19 -13.03
CA LYS A 253 -14.59 -13.27 -11.67
C LYS A 253 -14.10 -14.68 -11.32
N GLU A 254 -14.72 -15.70 -11.89
CA GLU A 254 -14.36 -17.12 -11.76
C GLU A 254 -13.00 -17.43 -12.42
N ALA A 255 -12.70 -16.81 -13.57
CA ALA A 255 -11.41 -16.98 -14.25
C ALA A 255 -10.25 -16.34 -13.46
N ALA A 256 -10.50 -15.22 -12.78
CA ALA A 256 -9.49 -14.58 -11.92
C ALA A 256 -9.14 -15.42 -10.68
N LEU A 257 -10.03 -16.30 -10.24
CA LEU A 257 -9.77 -17.24 -9.15
C LEU A 257 -9.03 -18.50 -9.61
N SER A 258 -9.31 -18.97 -10.84
CA SER A 258 -8.75 -20.22 -11.39
C SER A 258 -7.42 -20.00 -12.11
N THR A 259 -7.25 -18.85 -12.77
CA THR A 259 -6.03 -18.49 -13.53
C THR A 259 -5.68 -17.02 -13.32
N PRO A 260 -5.08 -16.64 -12.17
CA PRO A 260 -4.68 -15.27 -11.93
C PRO A 260 -3.59 -14.86 -12.93
N SER A 261 -3.75 -13.68 -13.54
CA SER A 261 -2.84 -13.18 -14.58
C SER A 261 -1.46 -12.75 -14.06
N GLY A 262 -1.29 -12.61 -12.74
CA GLY A 262 -0.08 -12.04 -12.16
C GLY A 262 0.02 -10.51 -12.30
N ILE A 263 -0.87 -9.88 -13.08
CA ILE A 263 -0.90 -8.44 -13.33
C ILE A 263 -2.14 -7.84 -12.67
N SER A 264 -1.94 -6.74 -11.97
CA SER A 264 -3.01 -5.93 -11.38
C SER A 264 -2.81 -4.47 -11.72
N TYR A 265 -3.84 -3.64 -11.53
CA TYR A 265 -3.77 -2.22 -11.81
C TYR A 265 -4.14 -1.40 -10.57
N ALA A 266 -3.50 -0.24 -10.43
CA ALA A 266 -3.87 0.72 -9.41
C ALA A 266 -4.07 2.12 -10.03
N ILE A 267 -5.07 2.83 -9.51
CA ILE A 267 -5.40 4.19 -9.89
C ILE A 267 -4.48 5.12 -9.11
N PRO A 268 -3.66 5.97 -9.76
CA PRO A 268 -2.78 6.92 -9.08
C PRO A 268 -3.51 7.82 -8.08
N VAL A 269 -2.88 8.09 -6.94
CA VAL A 269 -3.47 8.88 -5.85
C VAL A 269 -3.77 10.33 -6.23
N SER A 270 -3.17 10.87 -7.29
CA SER A 270 -3.51 12.19 -7.84
C SER A 270 -5.00 12.33 -8.18
N TYR A 271 -5.63 11.24 -8.64
CA TYR A 271 -7.07 11.22 -8.91
C TYR A 271 -7.91 11.18 -7.62
N VAL A 272 -7.39 10.60 -6.54
CA VAL A 272 -8.01 10.70 -5.20
C VAL A 272 -7.95 12.15 -4.71
N HIS A 273 -6.82 12.84 -4.85
CA HIS A 273 -6.72 14.25 -4.51
C HIS A 273 -7.75 15.10 -5.29
N ALA A 274 -7.92 14.85 -6.59
CA ALA A 274 -8.92 15.52 -7.41
C ALA A 274 -10.36 15.23 -6.94
N LEU A 275 -10.67 13.98 -6.57
CA LEU A 275 -11.97 13.60 -6.02
C LEU A 275 -12.26 14.32 -4.70
N LEU A 276 -11.29 14.34 -3.78
CA LEU A 276 -11.41 15.04 -2.50
C LEU A 276 -11.63 16.55 -2.66
N LYS A 277 -10.90 17.17 -3.61
CA LYS A 277 -11.08 18.60 -3.92
C LYS A 277 -12.48 18.89 -4.45
N ARG A 278 -13.04 18.09 -5.35
CA ARG A 278 -14.42 18.22 -5.85
C ARG A 278 -15.43 18.06 -4.71
N ALA A 279 -15.30 17.01 -3.89
CA ALA A 279 -16.19 16.77 -2.76
C ALA A 279 -16.19 17.93 -1.75
N ALA A 280 -15.08 18.60 -1.52
CA ALA A 280 -14.98 19.76 -0.66
C ALA A 280 -15.68 21.01 -1.26
N LEU A 281 -15.60 21.20 -2.58
CA LEU A 281 -16.28 22.28 -3.29
C LEU A 281 -17.80 22.06 -3.29
N ASP A 282 -18.27 20.85 -3.58
CA ASP A 282 -19.69 20.49 -3.57
C ASP A 282 -20.32 20.66 -2.17
N ALA A 283 -19.54 20.43 -1.11
CA ALA A 283 -19.98 20.65 0.27
C ALA A 283 -20.00 22.15 0.68
N ALA A 284 -19.22 23.00 -0.01
CA ALA A 284 -19.15 24.43 0.23
C ALA A 284 -20.25 25.21 -0.51
N GLU A 285 -20.84 24.63 -1.56
CA GLU A 285 -22.02 25.19 -2.27
C GLU A 285 -23.27 24.43 -1.81
N PRO A 286 -23.95 24.86 -0.71
CA PRO A 286 -25.24 24.30 -0.34
C PRO A 286 -26.27 24.73 -1.38
N ASN A 287 -26.85 23.74 -2.08
CA ASN A 287 -27.99 23.80 -2.99
C ASN A 287 -28.67 25.19 -3.14
N ALA A 288 -28.30 25.90 -4.18
CA ALA A 288 -29.01 27.07 -4.66
C ALA A 288 -30.11 26.69 -5.69
N SER A 289 -30.82 25.56 -5.48
CA SER A 289 -31.92 25.15 -6.36
C SER A 289 -32.92 24.23 -5.67
N GLU A 290 -33.62 24.74 -4.66
CA GLU A 290 -35.03 24.39 -4.49
C GLU A 290 -35.86 25.59 -4.96
N PRO A 291 -36.60 25.51 -6.06
CA PRO A 291 -37.61 26.52 -6.35
C PRO A 291 -38.72 26.38 -5.30
N ASN A 292 -38.94 27.45 -4.53
CA ASN A 292 -40.13 27.65 -3.72
C ASN A 292 -41.36 27.33 -4.54
N ALA A 293 -41.98 26.19 -4.31
CA ALA A 293 -43.33 25.90 -4.72
C ALA A 293 -44.25 26.39 -3.57
N SER A 294 -44.53 27.67 -3.58
CA SER A 294 -45.62 28.27 -2.86
C SER A 294 -46.38 29.13 -3.87
N GLU A 295 -47.44 28.55 -4.45
CA GLU A 295 -48.77 29.18 -4.67
C GLU A 295 -49.71 28.10 -5.18
#